data_fce00fde15a0c3565c73f7ea8f42c6e4
#
_entry.id   fce00fde15a0c3565c73f7ea8f42c6e4
#
_cell.length_a   1.000
_cell.length_b   1.000
_cell.length_c   1.000
_cell.angle_alpha   90.00
_cell.angle_beta   90.00
_cell.angle_gamma   90.00
#
_symmetry.space_group_name_H-M   'P 1'
#
loop_
_entity.id
_entity.type
_entity.pdbx_description
1 polymer ?
#
loop_
_entity_poly.entity_id
_entity_poly.type
_entity_poly.pdbx_seq_one_letter_code
_entity_poly.pdbx_strand_id
1 'polypeptide(L)'
;MRKEVANAMNDAELDSLMGKGGIRMTTAQRREEILALLNQADAPIAAKDLAARFGVSRQVIVQDLAVIRASRPNIISTNRGYILQQQETGCLREFKVRHTPEQAGQELNLIVDHGGRVKNISISHRVYGRITAEMDIRSRQDVQEFLQALAGGASTVLSTATDGYHYHLVEAATPDRLDLIGQALQDADFLAPLQPWEKEK
;
A
#
# COMPACT_ATOMS: atom_id res chain seq x y z
N MET A 1 30.74 -36.92 -11.35
CA MET A 1 29.92 -38.05 -11.79
C MET A 1 28.76 -38.20 -10.81
N ARG A 2 27.60 -37.75 -11.22
CA ARG A 2 26.26 -38.33 -11.08
C ARG A 2 25.26 -37.26 -11.53
N LYS A 3 24.80 -37.43 -12.75
CA LYS A 3 23.61 -36.83 -13.29
C LYS A 3 22.43 -37.56 -12.69
N GLU A 4 21.52 -36.85 -12.06
CA GLU A 4 20.23 -37.41 -11.67
C GLU A 4 19.11 -36.81 -12.51
N VAL A 5 18.42 -37.75 -13.09
CA VAL A 5 17.42 -37.71 -14.13
C VAL A 5 16.16 -37.07 -13.57
N ALA A 6 15.74 -35.95 -14.11
CA ALA A 6 14.36 -35.43 -13.97
C ALA A 6 13.46 -36.35 -14.80
N ASN A 7 12.68 -37.17 -14.12
CA ASN A 7 11.69 -38.04 -14.74
C ASN A 7 10.48 -37.16 -15.14
N ALA A 8 10.40 -36.82 -16.42
CA ALA A 8 9.21 -36.20 -17.01
C ALA A 8 8.15 -37.31 -17.13
N MET A 9 7.15 -37.27 -16.27
CA MET A 9 5.92 -38.00 -16.47
C MET A 9 5.24 -37.50 -17.74
N ASN A 10 4.89 -38.42 -18.63
CA ASN A 10 4.28 -38.11 -19.90
C ASN A 10 2.77 -37.81 -19.70
N ASP A 11 2.18 -36.98 -20.56
CA ASP A 11 0.79 -36.53 -20.48
C ASP A 11 -0.24 -37.68 -20.45
N ALA A 12 0.11 -38.86 -20.92
CA ALA A 12 -0.75 -40.05 -20.90
C ALA A 12 -0.81 -40.74 -19.53
N GLU A 13 0.22 -40.61 -18.69
CA GLU A 13 0.24 -41.12 -17.32
C GLU A 13 -0.54 -40.20 -16.36
N LEU A 14 -0.53 -38.90 -16.63
CA LEU A 14 -1.38 -37.93 -15.94
C LEU A 14 -2.86 -38.13 -16.23
N ASP A 15 -3.23 -38.48 -17.44
CA ASP A 15 -4.60 -38.77 -17.88
C ASP A 15 -5.15 -40.10 -17.27
N SER A 16 -4.28 -41.06 -17.00
CA SER A 16 -4.65 -42.35 -16.37
C SER A 16 -4.86 -42.27 -14.85
N LEU A 17 -4.26 -41.30 -14.17
CA LEU A 17 -4.44 -41.01 -12.74
C LEU A 17 -5.68 -40.14 -12.46
N MET A 18 -6.20 -39.50 -13.47
CA MET A 18 -7.45 -38.70 -13.43
C MET A 18 -8.65 -39.60 -13.71
N GLY A 19 -8.90 -40.58 -12.87
CA GLY A 19 -10.09 -41.41 -12.89
C GLY A 19 -11.36 -40.54 -12.93
N LYS A 20 -12.34 -40.95 -13.74
CA LYS A 20 -13.66 -40.34 -13.99
C LYS A 20 -14.46 -39.99 -12.73
N GLY A 21 -14.02 -39.00 -11.99
CA GLY A 21 -14.60 -38.50 -10.75
C GLY A 21 -13.99 -37.15 -10.38
N GLY A 22 -13.76 -36.28 -11.37
CA GLY A 22 -13.23 -34.96 -11.15
C GLY A 22 -14.11 -34.19 -10.16
N ILE A 23 -13.58 -33.87 -8.98
CA ILE A 23 -14.19 -32.94 -8.02
C ILE A 23 -14.46 -31.66 -8.78
N ARG A 24 -15.72 -31.44 -9.14
CA ARG A 24 -16.15 -30.26 -9.89
C ARG A 24 -15.90 -29.04 -9.00
N MET A 25 -14.90 -28.25 -9.33
CA MET A 25 -14.54 -27.03 -8.59
C MET A 25 -15.81 -26.20 -8.32
N THR A 26 -16.03 -25.85 -7.07
CA THR A 26 -17.17 -25.00 -6.69
C THR A 26 -16.95 -23.56 -7.18
N THR A 27 -18.01 -22.79 -7.27
CA THR A 27 -17.94 -21.38 -7.64
C THR A 27 -17.05 -20.58 -6.66
N ALA A 28 -17.09 -20.91 -5.37
CA ALA A 28 -16.25 -20.28 -4.36
C ALA A 28 -14.76 -20.58 -4.61
N GLN A 29 -14.40 -21.86 -4.78
CA GLN A 29 -13.04 -22.27 -5.11
C GLN A 29 -12.52 -21.62 -6.40
N ARG A 30 -13.35 -21.56 -7.44
CA ARG A 30 -12.97 -20.91 -8.69
C ARG A 30 -12.67 -19.41 -8.49
N ARG A 31 -13.45 -18.70 -7.68
CA ARG A 31 -13.19 -17.28 -7.37
C ARG A 31 -11.91 -17.06 -6.59
N GLU A 32 -11.59 -17.95 -5.66
CA GLU A 32 -10.32 -17.93 -4.92
C GLU A 32 -9.14 -18.15 -5.86
N GLU A 33 -9.24 -19.12 -6.76
CA GLU A 33 -8.20 -19.41 -7.75
C GLU A 33 -8.03 -18.25 -8.76
N ILE A 34 -9.12 -17.64 -9.23
CA ILE A 34 -9.06 -16.44 -10.08
C ILE A 34 -8.30 -15.33 -9.36
N LEU A 35 -8.59 -15.10 -8.09
CA LEU A 35 -7.93 -14.08 -7.28
C LEU A 35 -6.45 -14.39 -7.10
N ALA A 36 -6.08 -15.66 -6.84
CA ALA A 36 -4.68 -16.09 -6.73
C ALA A 36 -3.91 -15.87 -8.03
N LEU A 37 -4.52 -16.17 -9.19
CA LEU A 37 -3.92 -15.92 -10.50
C LEU A 37 -3.70 -14.44 -10.77
N LEU A 38 -4.69 -13.60 -10.46
CA LEU A 38 -4.56 -12.14 -10.63
C LEU A 38 -3.50 -11.54 -9.70
N ASN A 39 -3.32 -12.12 -8.50
CA ASN A 39 -2.31 -11.67 -7.55
C ASN A 39 -0.87 -12.01 -7.98
N GLN A 40 -0.70 -13.06 -8.80
CA GLN A 40 0.60 -13.49 -9.31
C GLN A 40 0.94 -12.91 -10.69
N ALA A 41 -0.03 -12.25 -11.34
CA ALA A 41 0.10 -11.79 -12.70
C ALA A 41 0.70 -10.38 -12.77
N ASP A 42 1.78 -10.24 -13.54
CA ASP A 42 2.41 -8.95 -13.86
C ASP A 42 1.71 -8.21 -15.02
N ALA A 43 0.74 -8.87 -15.68
CA ALA A 43 0.00 -8.34 -16.82
C ALA A 43 -1.48 -8.70 -16.73
N PRO A 44 -2.37 -7.94 -17.42
CA PRO A 44 -3.80 -8.25 -17.44
C PRO A 44 -4.11 -9.64 -18.02
N ILE A 45 -4.94 -10.41 -17.33
CA ILE A 45 -5.41 -11.73 -17.77
C ILE A 45 -6.76 -11.56 -18.48
N ALA A 46 -6.88 -12.04 -19.71
CA ALA A 46 -8.13 -11.95 -20.45
C ALA A 46 -9.18 -12.94 -19.90
N ALA A 47 -10.44 -12.52 -19.84
CA ALA A 47 -11.53 -13.38 -19.37
C ALA A 47 -11.68 -14.66 -20.19
N LYS A 48 -11.28 -14.67 -21.47
CA LYS A 48 -11.27 -15.86 -22.31
C LYS A 48 -10.25 -16.90 -21.83
N ASP A 49 -9.08 -16.45 -21.36
CA ASP A 49 -8.00 -17.33 -20.91
C ASP A 49 -8.36 -17.96 -19.56
N LEU A 50 -8.98 -17.17 -18.67
CA LEU A 50 -9.56 -17.70 -17.43
C LEU A 50 -10.69 -18.71 -17.73
N ALA A 51 -11.56 -18.42 -18.71
CA ALA A 51 -12.63 -19.30 -19.10
C ALA A 51 -12.11 -20.67 -19.61
N ALA A 52 -11.08 -20.64 -20.45
CA ALA A 52 -10.40 -21.85 -20.94
C ALA A 52 -9.77 -22.64 -19.77
N ARG A 53 -9.05 -21.97 -18.89
CA ARG A 53 -8.38 -22.59 -17.73
C ARG A 53 -9.36 -23.29 -16.78
N PHE A 54 -10.52 -22.69 -16.51
CA PHE A 54 -11.50 -23.23 -15.58
C PHE A 54 -12.60 -24.08 -16.24
N GLY A 55 -12.57 -24.27 -17.55
CA GLY A 55 -13.56 -25.05 -18.29
C GLY A 55 -14.98 -24.48 -18.21
N VAL A 56 -15.12 -23.16 -18.14
CA VAL A 56 -16.42 -22.47 -18.06
C VAL A 56 -16.57 -21.44 -19.17
N SER A 57 -17.79 -20.91 -19.36
CA SER A 57 -17.98 -19.84 -20.34
C SER A 57 -17.35 -18.52 -19.88
N ARG A 58 -16.97 -17.65 -20.84
CA ARG A 58 -16.50 -16.29 -20.56
C ARG A 58 -17.48 -15.50 -19.72
N GLN A 59 -18.79 -15.72 -19.90
CA GLN A 59 -19.83 -15.03 -19.14
C GLN A 59 -19.79 -15.40 -17.65
N VAL A 60 -19.54 -16.66 -17.32
CA VAL A 60 -19.37 -17.14 -15.94
C VAL A 60 -18.16 -16.43 -15.29
N ILE A 61 -17.02 -16.32 -15.99
CA ILE A 61 -15.85 -15.59 -15.49
C ILE A 61 -16.16 -14.12 -15.25
N VAL A 62 -16.88 -13.47 -16.16
CA VAL A 62 -17.27 -12.05 -15.99
C VAL A 62 -18.16 -11.87 -14.76
N GLN A 63 -19.08 -12.79 -14.51
CA GLN A 63 -19.93 -12.78 -13.30
C GLN A 63 -19.09 -13.00 -12.02
N ASP A 64 -18.18 -13.97 -12.06
CA ASP A 64 -17.29 -14.22 -10.92
C ASP A 64 -16.43 -13.01 -10.60
N LEU A 65 -15.82 -12.40 -11.62
CA LEU A 65 -15.03 -11.18 -11.47
C LEU A 65 -15.85 -9.99 -10.96
N ALA A 66 -17.13 -9.87 -11.36
CA ALA A 66 -18.02 -8.84 -10.83
C ALA A 66 -18.26 -9.01 -9.32
N VAL A 67 -18.45 -10.25 -8.86
CA VAL A 67 -18.60 -10.55 -7.43
C VAL A 67 -17.30 -10.31 -6.66
N ILE A 68 -16.15 -10.76 -7.20
CA ILE A 68 -14.85 -10.53 -6.58
C ILE A 68 -14.57 -9.03 -6.44
N ARG A 69 -14.84 -8.24 -7.50
CA ARG A 69 -14.64 -6.78 -7.51
C ARG A 69 -15.50 -6.04 -6.50
N ALA A 70 -16.66 -6.54 -6.15
CA ALA A 70 -17.50 -5.94 -5.12
C ALA A 70 -16.81 -5.92 -3.73
N SER A 71 -15.94 -6.91 -3.45
CA SER A 71 -15.14 -6.98 -2.23
C SER A 71 -13.67 -6.59 -2.41
N ARG A 72 -13.21 -6.46 -3.66
CA ARG A 72 -11.82 -6.14 -4.04
C ARG A 72 -11.80 -5.06 -5.12
N PRO A 73 -12.00 -3.78 -4.77
CA PRO A 73 -12.12 -2.68 -5.74
C PRO A 73 -10.82 -2.43 -6.52
N ASN A 74 -9.68 -2.96 -6.05
CA ASN A 74 -8.38 -2.87 -6.73
C ASN A 74 -8.23 -3.82 -7.94
N ILE A 75 -9.23 -4.64 -8.29
CA ILE A 75 -9.25 -5.37 -9.56
C ILE A 75 -9.76 -4.45 -10.66
N ILE A 76 -8.86 -4.05 -11.56
CA ILE A 76 -9.18 -3.16 -12.68
C ILE A 76 -9.48 -3.97 -13.93
N SER A 77 -10.53 -3.55 -14.67
CA SER A 77 -10.82 -4.03 -16.01
C SER A 77 -10.14 -3.13 -17.03
N THR A 78 -9.32 -3.71 -17.90
CA THR A 78 -8.65 -3.02 -19.01
C THR A 78 -9.13 -3.55 -20.35
N ASN A 79 -8.72 -2.93 -21.44
CA ASN A 79 -9.00 -3.44 -22.80
C ASN A 79 -8.32 -4.79 -23.09
N ARG A 80 -7.29 -5.18 -22.31
CA ARG A 80 -6.57 -6.46 -22.45
C ARG A 80 -7.09 -7.54 -21.50
N GLY A 81 -7.83 -7.18 -20.45
CA GLY A 81 -8.30 -8.12 -19.44
C GLY A 81 -8.37 -7.50 -18.07
N TYR A 82 -8.28 -8.33 -17.06
CA TYR A 82 -8.36 -7.96 -15.66
C TYR A 82 -6.98 -8.05 -15.01
N ILE A 83 -6.64 -7.07 -14.20
CA ILE A 83 -5.41 -7.03 -13.42
C ILE A 83 -5.74 -6.62 -11.99
N LEU A 84 -5.08 -7.26 -11.04
CA LEU A 84 -5.09 -6.80 -9.66
C LEU A 84 -4.06 -5.68 -9.56
N GLN A 85 -4.52 -4.45 -9.37
CA GLN A 85 -3.62 -3.38 -8.98
C GLN A 85 -3.11 -3.73 -7.59
N GLN A 86 -1.86 -4.15 -7.50
CA GLN A 86 -1.22 -4.27 -6.21
C GLN A 86 -1.31 -2.89 -5.56
N GLN A 87 -1.96 -2.83 -4.42
CA GLN A 87 -1.68 -1.72 -3.52
C GLN A 87 -0.20 -1.92 -3.20
N GLU A 88 0.63 -1.05 -3.71
CA GLU A 88 1.97 -0.91 -3.17
C GLU A 88 1.74 -0.68 -1.68
N THR A 89 1.99 -1.72 -0.89
CA THR A 89 2.09 -1.57 0.55
C THR A 89 3.37 -0.78 0.76
N GLY A 90 3.23 0.53 0.71
CA GLY A 90 4.34 1.44 0.89
C GLY A 90 5.03 1.12 2.21
N CYS A 91 6.34 1.24 2.22
CA CYS A 91 7.10 1.18 3.45
C CYS A 91 6.69 2.35 4.33
N LEU A 92 6.52 2.09 5.62
CA LEU A 92 6.15 3.11 6.60
C LEU A 92 7.33 3.41 7.50
N ARG A 93 7.52 4.70 7.81
CA ARG A 93 8.47 5.16 8.81
C ARG A 93 7.91 6.36 9.56
N GLU A 94 8.14 6.38 10.85
CA GLU A 94 7.82 7.55 11.68
C GLU A 94 9.06 8.43 11.78
N PHE A 95 8.89 9.73 11.48
CA PHE A 95 9.90 10.76 11.67
C PHE A 95 9.48 11.66 12.80
N LYS A 96 10.37 11.85 13.78
CA LYS A 96 10.21 12.89 14.79
C LYS A 96 10.83 14.17 14.27
N VAL A 97 10.05 15.23 14.25
CA VAL A 97 10.47 16.53 13.73
C VAL A 97 10.18 17.65 14.73
N ARG A 98 10.85 18.77 14.51
CA ARG A 98 10.62 20.01 15.24
C ARG A 98 10.78 21.19 14.32
N HIS A 99 9.76 22.03 14.25
CA HIS A 99 9.80 23.30 13.53
C HIS A 99 8.71 24.26 14.05
N THR A 100 8.77 25.52 13.58
CA THR A 100 7.74 26.50 13.87
C THR A 100 6.51 26.27 12.96
N PRO A 101 5.32 26.81 13.31
CA PRO A 101 4.13 26.69 12.45
C PRO A 101 4.35 27.23 11.02
N GLU A 102 5.16 28.29 10.87
CA GLU A 102 5.46 28.92 9.57
C GLU A 102 6.27 28.00 8.65
N GLN A 103 7.01 27.07 9.22
CA GLN A 103 7.85 26.10 8.51
C GLN A 103 7.09 24.82 8.11
N ALA A 104 5.85 24.63 8.55
CA ALA A 104 5.08 23.42 8.27
C ALA A 104 4.95 23.13 6.76
N GLY A 105 4.74 24.18 5.95
CA GLY A 105 4.69 24.01 4.50
C GLY A 105 6.02 23.60 3.88
N GLN A 106 7.14 24.05 4.43
CA GLN A 106 8.47 23.66 3.96
C GLN A 106 8.74 22.19 4.26
N GLU A 107 8.47 21.75 5.47
CA GLU A 107 8.64 20.36 5.88
C GLU A 107 7.77 19.40 5.05
N LEU A 108 6.45 19.67 4.95
CA LEU A 108 5.53 18.82 4.21
C LEU A 108 5.87 18.75 2.71
N ASN A 109 6.24 19.88 2.09
CA ASN A 109 6.71 19.87 0.70
C ASN A 109 7.96 19.03 0.51
N LEU A 110 8.89 19.06 1.47
CA LEU A 110 10.10 18.27 1.42
C LEU A 110 9.79 16.76 1.40
N ILE A 111 8.85 16.31 2.22
CA ILE A 111 8.41 14.92 2.26
C ILE A 111 7.77 14.50 0.93
N VAL A 112 6.82 15.29 0.40
CA VAL A 112 6.11 14.92 -0.84
C VAL A 112 6.98 15.03 -2.08
N ASP A 113 7.92 15.96 -2.14
CA ASP A 113 8.88 16.10 -3.25
C ASP A 113 9.81 14.90 -3.39
N HIS A 114 10.10 14.21 -2.28
CA HIS A 114 10.89 12.97 -2.27
C HIS A 114 10.02 11.71 -2.42
N GLY A 115 8.72 11.87 -2.75
CA GLY A 115 7.82 10.76 -3.02
C GLY A 115 7.21 10.13 -1.76
N GLY A 116 7.20 10.86 -0.64
CA GLY A 116 6.53 10.49 0.58
C GLY A 116 5.05 10.88 0.59
N ARG A 117 4.26 10.14 1.36
CA ARG A 117 2.88 10.46 1.71
C ARG A 117 2.79 10.56 3.22
N VAL A 118 2.35 11.71 3.73
CA VAL A 118 2.13 11.89 5.18
C VAL A 118 0.77 11.30 5.55
N LYS A 119 0.78 10.25 6.37
CA LYS A 119 -0.44 9.53 6.80
C LYS A 119 -1.10 10.18 8.00
N ASN A 120 -0.31 10.68 8.94
CA ASN A 120 -0.80 11.31 10.15
C ASN A 120 0.23 12.29 10.74
N ILE A 121 -0.24 13.08 11.68
CA ILE A 121 0.57 13.84 12.63
C ILE A 121 0.26 13.33 14.04
N SER A 122 1.27 13.22 14.88
CA SER A 122 1.06 12.90 16.27
C SER A 122 2.03 13.65 17.18
N ILE A 123 1.59 13.87 18.43
CA ILE A 123 2.40 14.48 19.48
C ILE A 123 2.45 13.56 20.70
N SER A 124 3.53 13.66 21.47
CA SER A 124 3.66 12.96 22.75
C SER A 124 3.35 13.95 23.88
N HIS A 125 2.13 13.92 24.37
CA HIS A 125 1.68 14.80 25.45
C HIS A 125 1.92 14.13 26.81
N ARG A 126 2.52 14.84 27.76
CA ARG A 126 2.93 14.29 29.08
C ARG A 126 1.79 13.65 29.88
N VAL A 127 0.58 14.22 29.78
CA VAL A 127 -0.60 13.77 30.54
C VAL A 127 -1.49 12.84 29.72
N TYR A 128 -1.74 13.19 28.44
CA TYR A 128 -2.68 12.46 27.58
C TYR A 128 -2.02 11.34 26.77
N GLY A 129 -0.68 11.21 26.81
CA GLY A 129 0.04 10.24 26.00
C GLY A 129 0.12 10.66 24.53
N ARG A 130 0.07 9.69 23.62
CA ARG A 130 0.13 9.93 22.18
C ARG A 130 -1.21 10.42 21.65
N ILE A 131 -1.24 11.60 21.06
CA ILE A 131 -2.41 12.16 20.38
C ILE A 131 -2.10 12.13 18.89
N THR A 132 -2.96 11.53 18.08
CA THR A 132 -2.77 11.36 16.65
C THR A 132 -3.96 11.97 15.90
N ALA A 133 -3.66 12.68 14.82
CA ALA A 133 -4.63 13.15 13.83
C ALA A 133 -4.28 12.59 12.45
N GLU A 134 -5.26 12.00 11.78
CA GLU A 134 -5.08 11.48 10.43
C GLU A 134 -4.86 12.62 9.44
N MET A 135 -3.94 12.36 8.51
CA MET A 135 -3.64 13.22 7.36
C MET A 135 -3.59 12.36 6.11
N ASP A 136 -3.68 12.98 4.94
CA ASP A 136 -3.48 12.30 3.67
C ASP A 136 -2.85 13.26 2.66
N ILE A 137 -1.60 13.64 2.93
CA ILE A 137 -0.87 14.61 2.11
C ILE A 137 0.08 13.86 1.20
N ARG A 138 -0.12 13.96 -0.11
CA ARG A 138 0.58 13.23 -1.18
C ARG A 138 1.26 14.13 -2.19
N SER A 139 0.87 15.40 -2.22
CA SER A 139 1.30 16.37 -3.23
C SER A 139 1.46 17.77 -2.65
N ARG A 140 2.16 18.64 -3.36
CA ARG A 140 2.24 20.06 -3.02
C ARG A 140 0.88 20.76 -3.00
N GLN A 141 -0.08 20.27 -3.80
CA GLN A 141 -1.45 20.79 -3.80
C GLN A 141 -2.13 20.48 -2.46
N ASP A 142 -2.00 19.24 -1.96
CA ASP A 142 -2.56 18.84 -0.65
C ASP A 142 -1.93 19.67 0.48
N VAL A 143 -0.62 19.97 0.40
CA VAL A 143 0.06 20.85 1.35
C VAL A 143 -0.55 22.24 1.35
N GLN A 144 -0.81 22.82 0.17
CA GLN A 144 -1.43 24.15 0.06
C GLN A 144 -2.84 24.17 0.64
N GLU A 145 -3.66 23.16 0.34
CA GLU A 145 -5.02 23.02 0.87
C GLU A 145 -5.02 22.89 2.39
N PHE A 146 -4.09 22.08 2.93
CA PHE A 146 -3.92 21.94 4.37
C PHE A 146 -3.53 23.26 5.05
N LEU A 147 -2.56 24.01 4.49
CA LEU A 147 -2.14 25.30 5.03
C LEU A 147 -3.24 26.36 4.95
N GLN A 148 -4.03 26.36 3.88
CA GLN A 148 -5.18 27.24 3.73
C GLN A 148 -6.26 26.93 4.78
N ALA A 149 -6.53 25.65 5.02
CA ALA A 149 -7.47 25.22 6.04
C ALA A 149 -7.03 25.65 7.45
N LEU A 150 -5.73 25.57 7.74
CA LEU A 150 -5.17 26.06 9.02
C LEU A 150 -5.28 27.59 9.14
N ALA A 151 -4.99 28.34 8.08
CA ALA A 151 -5.03 29.79 8.10
C ALA A 151 -6.46 30.35 8.19
N GLY A 152 -7.45 29.63 7.66
CA GLY A 152 -8.86 30.03 7.65
C GLY A 152 -9.64 29.63 8.90
N GLY A 153 -9.07 28.87 9.82
CA GLY A 153 -9.74 28.31 10.98
C GLY A 153 -9.33 28.94 12.31
N ALA A 154 -10.15 28.72 13.33
CA ALA A 154 -9.84 29.04 14.73
C ALA A 154 -8.91 27.99 15.39
N SER A 155 -8.30 27.10 14.58
CA SER A 155 -7.49 25.97 15.04
C SER A 155 -6.00 26.29 14.93
N THR A 156 -5.23 25.90 15.95
CA THR A 156 -3.77 25.93 15.94
C THR A 156 -3.23 24.56 15.51
N VAL A 157 -2.00 24.53 14.98
CA VAL A 157 -1.34 23.27 14.68
C VAL A 157 -1.12 22.44 15.96
N LEU A 158 -1.32 21.13 15.85
CA LEU A 158 -1.23 20.21 16.99
C LEU A 158 0.13 20.30 17.71
N SER A 159 1.22 20.51 16.97
CA SER A 159 2.59 20.64 17.47
C SER A 159 2.82 21.84 18.39
N THR A 160 1.92 22.83 18.42
CA THR A 160 2.00 23.96 19.36
C THR A 160 1.94 23.51 20.82
N ALA A 161 1.24 22.41 21.10
CA ALA A 161 1.14 21.84 22.45
C ALA A 161 2.46 21.21 22.96
N THR A 162 3.48 21.07 22.11
CA THR A 162 4.74 20.39 22.39
C THR A 162 5.96 21.17 21.89
N ASP A 163 5.91 22.49 21.90
CA ASP A 163 7.01 23.38 21.46
C ASP A 163 7.54 23.05 20.04
N GLY A 164 6.64 22.69 19.14
CA GLY A 164 6.95 22.31 17.75
C GLY A 164 7.34 20.84 17.57
N TYR A 165 7.57 20.06 18.64
CA TYR A 165 7.87 18.63 18.52
C TYR A 165 6.63 17.83 18.11
N HIS A 166 6.77 17.04 17.06
CA HIS A 166 5.72 16.13 16.61
C HIS A 166 6.32 14.99 15.78
N TYR A 167 5.45 14.11 15.30
CA TYR A 167 5.81 12.95 14.52
C TYR A 167 4.92 12.87 13.31
N HIS A 168 5.52 12.49 12.18
CA HIS A 168 4.81 12.12 10.97
C HIS A 168 5.03 10.66 10.66
N LEU A 169 3.94 9.90 10.48
CA LEU A 169 4.00 8.59 9.84
C LEU A 169 3.98 8.81 8.33
N VAL A 170 5.09 8.47 7.69
CA VAL A 170 5.29 8.66 6.25
C VAL A 170 5.31 7.32 5.55
N GLU A 171 4.55 7.22 4.48
CA GLU A 171 4.54 6.12 3.53
C GLU A 171 5.34 6.49 2.29
N ALA A 172 6.19 5.57 1.79
CA ALA A 172 6.88 5.72 0.51
C ALA A 172 7.00 4.37 -0.19
N ALA A 173 7.22 4.36 -1.50
CA ALA A 173 7.24 3.14 -2.31
C ALA A 173 8.33 2.14 -1.88
N THR A 174 9.49 2.64 -1.40
CA THR A 174 10.63 1.81 -0.99
C THR A 174 11.29 2.33 0.28
N PRO A 175 12.04 1.47 1.03
CA PRO A 175 12.84 1.90 2.18
C PRO A 175 13.85 2.99 1.81
N ASP A 176 14.49 2.90 0.63
CA ASP A 176 15.46 3.88 0.15
C ASP A 176 14.84 5.28 -0.01
N ARG A 177 13.56 5.35 -0.41
CA ARG A 177 12.82 6.62 -0.45
C ARG A 177 12.62 7.21 0.94
N LEU A 178 12.34 6.38 1.93
CA LEU A 178 12.25 6.81 3.33
C LEU A 178 13.61 7.29 3.86
N ASP A 179 14.71 6.67 3.43
CA ASP A 179 16.07 7.13 3.77
C ASP A 179 16.37 8.51 3.15
N LEU A 180 16.00 8.72 1.89
CA LEU A 180 16.14 10.02 1.22
C LEU A 180 15.31 11.11 1.90
N ILE A 181 14.07 10.80 2.30
CA ILE A 181 13.21 11.73 3.05
C ILE A 181 13.85 12.07 4.40
N GLY A 182 14.36 11.06 5.12
CA GLY A 182 15.05 11.26 6.39
C GLY A 182 16.28 12.15 6.25
N GLN A 183 17.10 11.94 5.22
CA GLN A 183 18.26 12.77 4.94
C GLN A 183 17.86 14.21 4.62
N ALA A 184 16.85 14.40 3.77
CA ALA A 184 16.37 15.73 3.41
C ALA A 184 15.79 16.50 4.62
N LEU A 185 15.07 15.82 5.51
CA LEU A 185 14.59 16.39 6.78
C LEU A 185 15.74 16.75 7.71
N GLN A 186 16.79 15.94 7.74
CA GLN A 186 18.02 16.22 8.53
C GLN A 186 18.78 17.42 7.98
N ASP A 187 18.97 17.50 6.68
CA ASP A 187 19.71 18.59 6.02
C ASP A 187 18.97 19.94 6.18
N ALA A 188 17.65 19.89 6.32
CA ALA A 188 16.80 21.06 6.60
C ALA A 188 16.65 21.38 8.10
N ASP A 189 17.32 20.64 8.98
CA ASP A 189 17.29 20.81 10.45
C ASP A 189 15.88 20.59 11.06
N PHE A 190 15.06 19.76 10.42
CA PHE A 190 13.74 19.40 10.92
C PHE A 190 13.76 18.16 11.82
N LEU A 191 14.71 17.20 11.63
CA LEU A 191 14.73 16.00 12.44
C LEU A 191 15.10 16.31 13.89
N ALA A 192 14.32 15.75 14.81
CA ALA A 192 14.54 15.86 16.23
C ALA A 192 14.97 14.51 16.85
N PRO A 193 15.93 14.49 17.80
CA PRO A 193 16.32 13.25 18.46
C PRO A 193 15.18 12.69 19.31
N LEU A 194 15.09 11.35 19.37
CA LEU A 194 14.19 10.68 20.30
C LEU A 194 14.66 10.95 21.74
N GLN A 195 13.73 11.35 22.60
CA GLN A 195 14.01 11.52 24.02
C GLN A 195 14.13 10.15 24.69
N PRO A 196 14.86 10.02 25.82
CA PRO A 196 15.05 8.74 26.51
C PRO A 196 13.75 7.98 26.80
N TRP A 197 12.71 8.68 27.23
CA TRP A 197 11.40 8.08 27.56
C TRP A 197 10.56 7.65 26.34
N GLU A 198 10.97 7.99 25.14
CA GLU A 198 10.31 7.61 23.88
C GLU A 198 10.84 6.29 23.32
N LYS A 199 11.99 5.83 23.83
CA LYS A 199 12.64 4.58 23.41
C LYS A 199 12.13 3.35 24.17
N GLU A 200 11.34 3.55 25.23
CA GLU A 200 10.91 2.48 26.15
C GLU A 200 9.46 2.00 25.91
N LYS A 201 8.89 2.26 24.71
CA LYS A 201 7.51 1.83 24.39
C LYS A 201 7.46 0.89 23.19
#